data_feefa3e4adc806fdca0fb0d4ba622989
#
_entry.id   feefa3e4adc806fdca0fb0d4ba622989
#
_cell.length_a   1.000
_cell.length_b   1.000
_cell.length_c   1.000
_cell.angle_alpha   90.00
_cell.angle_beta   90.00
_cell.angle_gamma   90.00
#
_symmetry.space_group_name_H-M   'P 1'
#
loop_
_entity.id
_entity.type
_entity.pdbx_description
1 polymer ?
#
loop_
_entity_poly.entity_id
_entity_poly.type
_entity_poly.pdbx_seq_one_letter_code
_entity_poly.pdbx_strand_id
1 'polypeptide(L)'
;VGTINVIIALIVLWLFRKEIKNFMIHAVVGVMILLALMIGIFFGEEAALSFEQRIYKDPIIHMEESAYQKIILTRDYHTDDVRLYLNGGLQLSSADEYRYHEVLVHPAMVYAESPRHVLILGGGDGVAAKEVLKYEDVEKVTLVDLDPAVVDLANTDRHLLELNDG
;
A
#
# COMPACT_ATOMS: atom_id res chain seq x y z
N VAL A 1 2.27 2.41 -21.84
CA VAL A 1 1.62 1.90 -23.06
C VAL A 1 0.97 3.06 -23.85
N GLY A 2 0.15 3.92 -23.24
CA GLY A 2 -0.56 5.00 -23.94
C GLY A 2 0.35 5.97 -24.70
N THR A 3 1.45 6.40 -24.10
CA THR A 3 2.41 7.36 -24.70
C THR A 3 3.06 6.79 -25.96
N ILE A 4 3.45 5.52 -25.91
CA ILE A 4 4.04 4.81 -27.07
C ILE A 4 3.03 4.75 -28.22
N ASN A 5 1.77 4.41 -27.92
CA ASN A 5 0.72 4.34 -28.93
C ASN A 5 0.48 5.70 -29.62
N VAL A 6 0.49 6.79 -28.88
CA VAL A 6 0.33 8.14 -29.46
C VAL A 6 1.53 8.52 -30.31
N ILE A 7 2.77 8.19 -29.91
CA ILE A 7 3.97 8.41 -30.71
C ILE A 7 3.89 7.64 -32.03
N ILE A 8 3.52 6.36 -31.97
CA ILE A 8 3.34 5.55 -33.19
C ILE A 8 2.28 6.15 -34.10
N ALA A 9 1.13 6.58 -33.53
CA ALA A 9 0.06 7.21 -34.28
C ALA A 9 0.52 8.51 -34.98
N LEU A 10 1.33 9.34 -34.31
CA LEU A 10 1.89 10.54 -34.89
C LEU A 10 2.88 10.23 -36.02
N ILE A 11 3.71 9.19 -35.89
CA ILE A 11 4.62 8.72 -36.92
C ILE A 11 3.84 8.26 -38.15
N VAL A 12 2.80 7.44 -37.96
CA VAL A 12 1.94 6.97 -39.06
C VAL A 12 1.23 8.15 -39.74
N LEU A 13 0.69 9.07 -38.96
CA LEU A 13 0.05 10.28 -39.46
C LEU A 13 1.01 11.10 -40.33
N TRP A 14 2.28 11.22 -39.93
CA TRP A 14 3.30 11.94 -40.68
C TRP A 14 3.69 11.24 -41.99
N LEU A 15 3.80 9.87 -41.98
CA LEU A 15 4.10 9.08 -43.16
C LEU A 15 3.01 9.25 -44.24
N PHE A 16 1.73 9.26 -43.84
CA PHE A 16 0.57 9.37 -44.72
C PHE A 16 0.04 10.80 -44.87
N ARG A 17 0.83 11.84 -44.50
CA ARG A 17 0.40 13.24 -44.46
C ARG A 17 -0.17 13.80 -45.79
N LYS A 18 0.21 13.22 -46.94
CA LYS A 18 -0.27 13.66 -48.26
C LYS A 18 -1.68 13.09 -48.58
N GLU A 19 -2.08 12.01 -47.93
CA GLU A 19 -3.35 11.32 -48.19
C GLU A 19 -4.43 11.71 -47.16
N ILE A 20 -4.00 12.21 -45.99
CA ILE A 20 -4.91 12.52 -44.89
C ILE A 20 -5.47 13.94 -45.07
N LYS A 21 -6.80 14.01 -45.20
CA LYS A 21 -7.52 15.29 -45.17
C LYS A 21 -7.43 15.90 -43.75
N ASN A 22 -7.14 17.21 -43.70
CA ASN A 22 -7.00 17.94 -42.42
C ASN A 22 -5.84 17.45 -41.52
N PHE A 23 -4.72 17.00 -42.13
CA PHE A 23 -3.53 16.53 -41.43
C PHE A 23 -3.13 17.40 -40.22
N MET A 24 -3.14 18.73 -40.37
CA MET A 24 -2.74 19.67 -39.32
C MET A 24 -3.62 19.53 -38.07
N ILE A 25 -4.93 19.31 -38.23
CA ILE A 25 -5.83 19.15 -37.09
C ILE A 25 -5.51 17.88 -36.33
N HIS A 26 -5.30 16.76 -37.04
CA HIS A 26 -4.98 15.49 -36.43
C HIS A 26 -3.59 15.53 -35.75
N ALA A 27 -2.63 16.21 -36.34
CA ALA A 27 -1.31 16.40 -35.76
C ALA A 27 -1.37 17.22 -34.46
N VAL A 28 -2.09 18.34 -34.46
CA VAL A 28 -2.28 19.16 -33.26
C VAL A 28 -2.98 18.38 -32.13
N VAL A 29 -4.05 17.65 -32.45
CA VAL A 29 -4.76 16.82 -31.48
C VAL A 29 -3.82 15.75 -30.92
N GLY A 30 -3.05 15.06 -31.77
CA GLY A 30 -2.10 14.05 -31.32
C GLY A 30 -1.01 14.62 -30.40
N VAL A 31 -0.48 15.78 -30.70
CA VAL A 31 0.50 16.49 -29.86
C VAL A 31 -0.14 16.90 -28.51
N MET A 32 -1.37 17.41 -28.54
CA MET A 32 -2.08 17.78 -27.30
C MET A 32 -2.32 16.56 -26.41
N ILE A 33 -2.70 15.42 -26.97
CA ILE A 33 -2.86 14.16 -26.21
C ILE A 33 -1.51 13.72 -25.63
N LEU A 34 -0.42 13.81 -26.41
CA LEU A 34 0.91 13.47 -25.91
C LEU A 34 1.33 14.37 -24.74
N LEU A 35 1.11 15.67 -24.85
CA LEU A 35 1.38 16.60 -23.75
C LEU A 35 0.53 16.32 -22.52
N ALA A 36 -0.75 16.02 -22.69
CA ALA A 36 -1.63 15.65 -21.58
C ALA A 36 -1.16 14.36 -20.88
N LEU A 37 -0.74 13.36 -21.63
CA LEU A 37 -0.17 12.13 -21.07
C LEU A 37 1.15 12.38 -20.34
N MET A 38 2.02 13.25 -20.87
CA MET A 38 3.26 13.65 -20.19
C MET A 38 2.97 14.37 -18.88
N ILE A 39 2.04 15.32 -18.88
CA ILE A 39 1.59 15.99 -17.64
C ILE A 39 1.05 14.98 -16.64
N GLY A 40 0.23 14.02 -17.10
CA GLY A 40 -0.29 12.95 -16.23
C GLY A 40 0.80 12.06 -15.61
N ILE A 41 1.90 11.80 -16.36
CA ILE A 41 3.03 11.04 -15.82
C ILE A 41 3.78 11.84 -14.75
N PHE A 42 3.98 13.15 -14.93
CA PHE A 42 4.73 13.98 -13.99
C PHE A 42 3.95 14.38 -12.74
N PHE A 43 2.64 14.58 -12.86
CA PHE A 43 1.80 15.07 -11.76
C PHE A 43 0.79 14.06 -11.25
N GLY A 44 0.74 12.86 -11.84
CA GLY A 44 -0.26 11.85 -11.53
C GLY A 44 -0.18 11.34 -10.10
N GLU A 45 1.01 11.13 -9.57
CA GLU A 45 1.22 10.66 -8.20
C GLU A 45 0.77 11.70 -7.17
N GLU A 46 1.13 12.97 -7.35
CA GLU A 46 0.69 14.04 -6.45
C GLU A 46 -0.83 14.24 -6.49
N ALA A 47 -1.41 14.15 -7.69
CA ALA A 47 -2.86 14.23 -7.85
C ALA A 47 -3.55 13.03 -7.18
N ALA A 48 -3.04 11.81 -7.37
CA ALA A 48 -3.57 10.60 -6.74
C ALA A 48 -3.53 10.71 -5.22
N LEU A 49 -2.38 11.11 -4.65
CA LEU A 49 -2.23 11.32 -3.21
C LEU A 49 -3.21 12.39 -2.69
N SER A 50 -3.38 13.49 -3.41
CA SER A 50 -4.33 14.56 -3.04
C SER A 50 -5.79 14.08 -3.04
N PHE A 51 -6.16 13.21 -3.97
CA PHE A 51 -7.49 12.59 -3.99
C PHE A 51 -7.66 11.58 -2.86
N GLU A 52 -6.67 10.73 -2.65
CA GLU A 52 -6.69 9.72 -1.60
C GLU A 52 -6.77 10.35 -0.22
N GLN A 53 -6.02 11.44 0.03
CA GLN A 53 -6.03 12.16 1.31
C GLN A 53 -7.43 12.66 1.72
N ARG A 54 -8.34 12.87 0.77
CA ARG A 54 -9.74 13.29 1.08
C ARG A 54 -10.57 12.19 1.72
N ILE A 55 -10.15 10.93 1.58
CA ILE A 55 -10.84 9.76 2.12
C ILE A 55 -10.46 9.55 3.59
N TYR A 56 -9.22 9.90 3.95
CA TYR A 56 -8.69 9.68 5.29
C TYR A 56 -8.70 10.97 6.10
N LYS A 57 -9.10 10.85 7.38
CA LYS A 57 -9.14 11.97 8.32
C LYS A 57 -7.75 12.51 8.62
N ASP A 58 -6.80 11.61 8.80
CA ASP A 58 -5.45 11.92 9.22
C ASP A 58 -4.48 11.93 8.02
N PRO A 59 -3.38 12.70 8.08
CA PRO A 59 -2.41 12.74 7.01
C PRO A 59 -1.87 11.36 6.63
N ILE A 60 -1.83 11.09 5.33
CA ILE A 60 -1.18 9.89 4.78
C ILE A 60 0.33 10.09 4.89
N ILE A 61 1.01 9.17 5.56
CA ILE A 61 2.48 9.14 5.71
C ILE A 61 3.15 8.09 4.82
N HIS A 62 2.39 7.07 4.38
CA HIS A 62 2.82 6.07 3.39
C HIS A 62 1.63 5.63 2.53
N MET A 63 1.88 5.45 1.24
CA MET A 63 0.91 4.91 0.29
C MET A 63 1.64 4.03 -0.71
N GLU A 64 1.19 2.80 -0.84
CA GLU A 64 1.71 1.82 -1.80
C GLU A 64 0.57 1.00 -2.39
N GLU A 65 0.67 0.64 -3.65
CA GLU A 65 -0.23 -0.28 -4.33
C GLU A 65 0.54 -1.54 -4.73
N SER A 66 0.30 -2.61 -3.99
CA SER A 66 0.89 -3.93 -4.26
C SER A 66 0.13 -4.67 -5.36
N ALA A 67 0.57 -5.90 -5.68
CA ALA A 67 -0.18 -6.78 -6.57
C ALA A 67 -1.52 -7.27 -5.98
N TYR A 68 -1.72 -7.11 -4.67
CA TYR A 68 -2.85 -7.67 -3.91
C TYR A 68 -3.79 -6.59 -3.39
N GLN A 69 -3.25 -5.44 -2.95
CA GLN A 69 -4.02 -4.43 -2.25
C GLN A 69 -3.34 -3.06 -2.23
N LYS A 70 -4.15 -2.04 -1.96
CA LYS A 70 -3.65 -0.71 -1.62
C LYS A 70 -3.35 -0.65 -0.13
N ILE A 71 -2.14 -0.26 0.22
CA ILE A 71 -1.63 -0.14 1.59
C ILE A 71 -1.50 1.36 1.89
N ILE A 72 -2.15 1.82 2.95
CA ILE A 72 -2.07 3.22 3.39
C ILE A 72 -1.77 3.26 4.86
N LEU A 73 -0.77 4.05 5.22
CA LEU A 73 -0.46 4.40 6.60
C LEU A 73 -0.78 5.88 6.83
N THR A 74 -1.56 6.17 7.87
CA THR A 74 -1.86 7.54 8.30
C THR A 74 -1.35 7.79 9.70
N ARG A 75 -1.14 9.05 10.07
CA ARG A 75 -0.74 9.44 11.43
C ARG A 75 -1.50 10.67 11.90
N ASP A 76 -2.15 10.55 13.04
CA ASP A 76 -2.70 11.68 13.77
C ASP A 76 -1.59 12.35 14.59
N TYR A 77 -1.16 13.56 14.20
CA TYR A 77 -0.09 14.29 14.88
C TYR A 77 -0.48 14.84 16.27
N HIS A 78 -1.74 14.78 16.66
CA HIS A 78 -2.19 15.21 17.99
C HIS A 78 -2.13 14.09 19.00
N THR A 79 -2.52 12.88 18.58
CA THR A 79 -2.56 11.70 19.44
C THR A 79 -1.40 10.75 19.21
N ASP A 80 -0.64 10.98 18.14
CA ASP A 80 0.42 10.12 17.62
C ASP A 80 -0.06 8.73 17.16
N ASP A 81 -1.38 8.59 16.95
CA ASP A 81 -1.98 7.35 16.51
C ASP A 81 -1.64 7.06 15.04
N VAL A 82 -1.02 5.92 14.81
CA VAL A 82 -0.68 5.41 13.48
C VAL A 82 -1.71 4.36 13.10
N ARG A 83 -2.28 4.50 11.89
CA ARG A 83 -3.33 3.61 11.39
C ARG A 83 -2.96 3.00 10.07
N LEU A 84 -3.05 1.69 9.98
CA LEU A 84 -2.86 0.91 8.77
C LEU A 84 -4.21 0.60 8.14
N TYR A 85 -4.33 0.91 6.85
CA TYR A 85 -5.50 0.59 6.04
C TYR A 85 -5.09 -0.29 4.86
N LEU A 86 -5.86 -1.36 4.64
CA LEU A 86 -5.73 -2.24 3.48
C LEU A 86 -7.02 -2.15 2.65
N ASN A 87 -6.91 -1.73 1.38
CA ASN A 87 -8.04 -1.46 0.50
C ASN A 87 -9.10 -0.53 1.14
N GLY A 88 -8.67 0.46 1.92
CA GLY A 88 -9.53 1.41 2.63
C GLY A 88 -10.16 0.88 3.93
N GLY A 89 -9.99 -0.40 4.25
CA GLY A 89 -10.42 -0.98 5.54
C GLY A 89 -9.36 -0.80 6.62
N LEU A 90 -9.73 -0.24 7.77
CA LEU A 90 -8.83 -0.13 8.93
C LEU A 90 -8.46 -1.53 9.43
N GLN A 91 -7.16 -1.82 9.48
CA GLN A 91 -6.63 -3.08 10.00
C GLN A 91 -6.02 -2.92 11.39
N LEU A 92 -5.35 -1.78 11.63
CA LEU A 92 -4.60 -1.52 12.83
C LEU A 92 -4.69 -0.04 13.21
N SER A 93 -4.82 0.26 14.50
CA SER A 93 -4.60 1.57 15.10
C SER A 93 -3.67 1.38 16.29
N SER A 94 -2.56 2.10 16.33
CA SER A 94 -1.56 1.98 17.41
C SER A 94 -2.10 2.36 18.79
N ALA A 95 -3.19 3.13 18.82
CA ALA A 95 -3.84 3.54 20.05
C ALA A 95 -4.58 2.40 20.78
N ASP A 96 -5.06 1.38 20.04
CA ASP A 96 -5.88 0.32 20.64
C ASP A 96 -5.67 -1.08 20.04
N GLU A 97 -4.55 -1.30 19.33
CA GLU A 97 -4.20 -2.57 18.68
C GLU A 97 -4.24 -3.76 19.67
N TYR A 98 -3.83 -3.53 20.90
CA TYR A 98 -3.80 -4.55 21.96
C TYR A 98 -5.17 -5.22 22.18
N ARG A 99 -6.27 -4.50 22.01
CA ARG A 99 -7.62 -5.04 22.18
C ARG A 99 -7.92 -6.18 21.21
N TYR A 100 -7.43 -6.05 19.98
CA TYR A 100 -7.61 -7.10 18.98
C TYR A 100 -6.58 -8.22 19.14
N HIS A 101 -5.30 -7.85 19.23
CA HIS A 101 -4.20 -8.82 19.17
C HIS A 101 -4.08 -9.65 20.46
N GLU A 102 -4.30 -9.06 21.63
CA GLU A 102 -4.33 -9.83 22.89
C GLU A 102 -5.48 -10.84 22.92
N VAL A 103 -6.68 -10.42 22.47
CA VAL A 103 -7.84 -11.33 22.42
C VAL A 103 -7.66 -12.42 21.36
N LEU A 104 -6.96 -12.12 20.26
CA LEU A 104 -6.66 -13.10 19.23
C LEU A 104 -5.65 -14.15 19.71
N VAL A 105 -4.58 -13.72 20.36
CA VAL A 105 -3.41 -14.54 20.65
C VAL A 105 -3.55 -15.26 21.99
N HIS A 106 -3.81 -14.55 23.08
CA HIS A 106 -3.70 -15.12 24.42
C HIS A 106 -4.64 -16.30 24.69
N PRO A 107 -5.92 -16.31 24.27
CA PRO A 107 -6.76 -17.50 24.49
C PRO A 107 -6.20 -18.75 23.82
N ALA A 108 -5.71 -18.63 22.57
CA ALA A 108 -5.12 -19.76 21.85
C ALA A 108 -3.85 -20.28 22.54
N MET A 109 -2.98 -19.37 22.99
CA MET A 109 -1.73 -19.71 23.67
C MET A 109 -1.99 -20.38 25.03
N VAL A 110 -2.97 -19.91 25.78
CA VAL A 110 -3.33 -20.48 27.10
C VAL A 110 -3.96 -21.88 26.97
N TYR A 111 -4.77 -22.10 25.92
CA TYR A 111 -5.41 -23.40 25.68
C TYR A 111 -4.48 -24.44 25.03
N ALA A 112 -3.39 -24.01 24.42
CA ALA A 112 -2.41 -24.93 23.84
C ALA A 112 -1.58 -25.60 24.96
N GLU A 113 -1.49 -26.94 24.95
CA GLU A 113 -0.77 -27.69 25.99
C GLU A 113 0.75 -27.42 25.97
N SER A 114 1.32 -27.03 24.84
CA SER A 114 2.77 -26.76 24.68
C SER A 114 3.01 -25.95 23.40
N PRO A 115 2.76 -24.63 23.40
CA PRO A 115 2.81 -23.78 22.21
C PRO A 115 4.26 -23.42 21.80
N ARG A 116 5.09 -24.44 21.51
CA ARG A 116 6.48 -24.21 21.11
C ARG A 116 6.62 -23.72 19.68
N HIS A 117 5.78 -24.21 18.77
CA HIS A 117 5.78 -23.82 17.36
C HIS A 117 4.43 -23.22 17.01
N VAL A 118 4.41 -21.96 16.68
CA VAL A 118 3.20 -21.19 16.35
C VAL A 118 3.19 -20.82 14.90
N LEU A 119 2.05 -21.06 14.23
CA LEU A 119 1.79 -20.61 12.87
C LEU A 119 0.76 -19.48 12.89
N ILE A 120 1.10 -18.34 12.30
CA ILE A 120 0.21 -17.19 12.09
C ILE A 120 -0.12 -17.13 10.61
N LEU A 121 -1.41 -17.11 10.29
CA LEU A 121 -1.88 -16.94 8.91
C LEU A 121 -2.45 -15.53 8.74
N GLY A 122 -1.79 -14.72 7.91
CA GLY A 122 -1.98 -13.27 7.84
C GLY A 122 -1.15 -12.55 8.90
N GLY A 123 -1.53 -11.30 9.22
CA GLY A 123 -0.87 -10.50 10.26
C GLY A 123 0.53 -10.04 9.87
N GLY A 124 0.73 -9.73 8.58
CA GLY A 124 2.00 -9.22 8.03
C GLY A 124 2.47 -7.91 8.68
N ASP A 125 1.59 -7.24 9.44
CA ASP A 125 1.93 -6.09 10.28
C ASP A 125 2.83 -6.44 11.49
N GLY A 126 2.93 -7.73 11.85
CA GLY A 126 3.83 -8.24 12.90
C GLY A 126 3.27 -8.24 14.31
N VAL A 127 2.14 -7.52 14.58
CA VAL A 127 1.66 -7.32 15.95
C VAL A 127 1.19 -8.62 16.62
N ALA A 128 0.54 -9.52 15.86
CA ALA A 128 0.19 -10.84 16.38
C ALA A 128 1.45 -11.66 16.74
N ALA A 129 2.52 -11.54 15.97
CA ALA A 129 3.78 -12.21 16.26
C ALA A 129 4.44 -11.65 17.53
N LYS A 130 4.40 -10.33 17.74
CA LYS A 130 4.83 -9.69 19.00
C LYS A 130 4.12 -10.30 20.20
N GLU A 131 2.79 -10.45 20.15
CA GLU A 131 2.01 -11.02 21.25
C GLU A 131 2.37 -12.49 21.52
N VAL A 132 2.61 -13.28 20.46
CA VAL A 132 3.06 -14.68 20.59
C VAL A 132 4.45 -14.77 21.23
N LEU A 133 5.36 -13.87 20.88
CA LEU A 133 6.73 -13.85 21.39
C LEU A 133 6.84 -13.46 22.88
N LYS A 134 5.76 -12.98 23.51
CA LYS A 134 5.71 -12.79 24.96
C LYS A 134 5.74 -14.11 25.77
N TYR A 135 5.51 -15.26 25.11
CA TYR A 135 5.52 -16.58 25.75
C TYR A 135 6.90 -17.20 25.67
N GLU A 136 7.54 -17.41 26.81
CA GLU A 136 8.90 -17.95 26.92
C GLU A 136 9.08 -19.36 26.35
N ASP A 137 8.00 -20.17 26.34
CA ASP A 137 7.99 -21.53 25.81
C ASP A 137 7.99 -21.60 24.27
N VAL A 138 7.78 -20.47 23.58
CA VAL A 138 7.74 -20.42 22.10
C VAL A 138 9.16 -20.51 21.56
N GLU A 139 9.42 -21.55 20.79
CA GLU A 139 10.71 -21.80 20.16
C GLU A 139 10.75 -21.26 18.71
N LYS A 140 9.59 -21.25 18.04
CA LYS A 140 9.48 -20.82 16.65
C LYS A 140 8.12 -20.20 16.33
N VAL A 141 8.13 -19.04 15.72
CA VAL A 141 6.97 -18.43 15.07
C VAL A 141 7.16 -18.50 13.57
N THR A 142 6.13 -18.95 12.84
CA THR A 142 6.07 -18.89 11.39
C THR A 142 4.88 -18.03 11.00
N LEU A 143 5.15 -16.89 10.41
CA LEU A 143 4.12 -15.99 9.89
C LEU A 143 4.05 -16.16 8.37
N VAL A 144 2.85 -16.31 7.83
CA VAL A 144 2.59 -16.42 6.40
C VAL A 144 1.54 -15.39 6.01
N ASP A 145 1.94 -14.38 5.29
CA ASP A 145 1.04 -13.37 4.74
C ASP A 145 0.92 -13.51 3.21
N LEU A 146 -0.20 -13.07 2.67
CA LEU A 146 -0.45 -13.07 1.22
C LEU A 146 0.37 -11.99 0.52
N ASP A 147 0.52 -10.84 1.17
CA ASP A 147 1.11 -9.64 0.58
C ASP A 147 2.49 -9.35 1.19
N PRO A 148 3.57 -9.62 0.45
CA PRO A 148 4.92 -9.32 0.93
C PRO A 148 5.14 -7.83 1.21
N ALA A 149 4.39 -6.92 0.53
CA ALA A 149 4.55 -5.49 0.76
C ALA A 149 4.12 -5.06 2.17
N VAL A 150 3.13 -5.72 2.77
CA VAL A 150 2.74 -5.46 4.18
C VAL A 150 3.86 -5.89 5.12
N VAL A 151 4.47 -7.06 4.87
CA VAL A 151 5.58 -7.57 5.68
C VAL A 151 6.82 -6.67 5.53
N ASP A 152 7.13 -6.24 4.31
CA ASP A 152 8.24 -5.33 4.04
C ASP A 152 8.03 -3.97 4.72
N LEU A 153 6.79 -3.44 4.68
CA LEU A 153 6.44 -2.20 5.37
C LEU A 153 6.61 -2.34 6.89
N ALA A 154 6.13 -3.44 7.48
CA ALA A 154 6.28 -3.72 8.91
C ALA A 154 7.74 -3.79 9.36
N ASN A 155 8.63 -4.26 8.48
CA ASN A 155 10.07 -4.38 8.75
C ASN A 155 10.88 -3.12 8.43
N THR A 156 10.29 -2.11 7.78
CA THR A 156 11.03 -0.93 7.30
C THR A 156 10.48 0.40 7.83
N ASP A 157 9.17 0.49 8.03
CA ASP A 157 8.55 1.70 8.58
C ASP A 157 8.81 1.82 10.08
N ARG A 158 9.34 2.98 10.47
CA ARG A 158 9.75 3.22 11.87
C ARG A 158 8.60 3.09 12.87
N HIS A 159 7.38 3.48 12.49
CA HIS A 159 6.24 3.47 13.40
C HIS A 159 5.76 2.04 13.65
N LEU A 160 5.78 1.20 12.60
CA LEU A 160 5.44 -0.21 12.73
C LEU A 160 6.55 -0.98 13.47
N LEU A 161 7.82 -0.65 13.22
CA LEU A 161 8.93 -1.19 13.99
C LEU A 161 8.80 -0.85 15.48
N GLU A 162 8.55 0.42 15.84
CA GLU A 162 8.33 0.84 17.22
C GLU A 162 7.14 0.10 17.85
N LEU A 163 6.06 -0.11 17.08
CA LEU A 163 4.89 -0.84 17.54
C LEU A 163 5.18 -2.33 17.80
N ASN A 164 6.10 -2.92 17.06
CA ASN A 164 6.49 -4.33 17.16
C ASN A 164 7.68 -4.59 18.11
N ASP A 165 8.13 -3.56 18.84
CA ASP A 165 9.29 -3.63 19.74
C ASP A 165 10.62 -3.90 19.01
N GLY A 166 10.72 -3.56 17.72
CA GLY A 166 11.92 -3.66 16.88
C GLY A 166 11.93 -4.83 15.94
#